data_bdfd9525d8a624a05942715a66e1f4af
#
_entry.id   bdfd9525d8a624a05942715a66e1f4af
#
_cell.length_a   1.000
_cell.length_b   1.000
_cell.length_c   1.000
_cell.angle_alpha   90.00
_cell.angle_beta   90.00
_cell.angle_gamma   90.00
#
_symmetry.space_group_name_H-M   'P 1'
#
loop_
_entity.id
_entity.type
_entity.pdbx_description
1 polymer ?
#
loop_
_entity_poly.entity_id
_entity_poly.type
_entity_poly.pdbx_seq_one_letter_code
_entity_poly.pdbx_strand_id
1 'polypeptide(L)'
;MRVIVLGAGLLSVTSAYYLQRLGHEVTVIDRQASPAAETGFANGGQISVSHAEPWANPSVPLKVLQWLGKEDAPLLFRIRADMRQWLWGLQFLRECTPARTCHNIAQIVRLGTYSREMLQALRHEAGISYHERTQGILHLYTTQKEFDGALKPAEQMRALGCERQVISADEAVKIESALSHIRPQLAGATYTAEDESGDANRFARELVKLCEAAGVRFSMSHTVTAIREAGARSSMSRRPTTKAASSASRAMPMCWRWARTARSTARRWASGCRSTRPRAIRSRCR
;
A
#
# COMPACT_ATOMS: atom_id res chain seq x y z
N MET A 1 20.08 -18.66 7.49
CA MET A 1 19.54 -18.34 8.83
C MET A 1 18.10 -18.81 8.90
N ARG A 2 17.56 -19.04 10.10
CA ARG A 2 16.11 -19.27 10.28
C ARG A 2 15.41 -17.94 10.45
N VAL A 3 14.39 -17.66 9.62
CA VAL A 3 13.62 -16.42 9.62
C VAL A 3 12.15 -16.74 9.84
N ILE A 4 11.50 -15.98 10.71
CA ILE A 4 10.05 -16.08 10.93
C ILE A 4 9.40 -14.79 10.42
N VAL A 5 8.45 -14.96 9.50
CA VAL A 5 7.64 -13.87 8.94
C VAL A 5 6.29 -13.88 9.63
N LEU A 6 5.88 -12.73 10.18
CA LEU A 6 4.62 -12.59 10.91
C LEU A 6 3.54 -11.99 10.00
N GLY A 7 2.52 -12.80 9.73
CA GLY A 7 1.45 -12.53 8.79
C GLY A 7 1.70 -13.21 7.44
N ALA A 8 0.64 -13.58 6.72
CA ALA A 8 0.66 -14.11 5.37
C ALA A 8 -0.06 -13.17 4.38
N GLY A 9 -0.01 -11.87 4.63
CA GLY A 9 -0.46 -10.84 3.69
C GLY A 9 0.52 -10.65 2.53
N LEU A 10 0.16 -9.81 1.57
CA LEU A 10 0.91 -9.56 0.33
C LEU A 10 2.40 -9.29 0.59
N LEU A 11 2.71 -8.31 1.44
CA LEU A 11 4.09 -7.94 1.77
C LEU A 11 4.87 -9.08 2.44
N SER A 12 4.20 -9.85 3.29
CA SER A 12 4.83 -10.94 4.03
C SER A 12 5.16 -12.13 3.13
N VAL A 13 4.25 -12.47 2.23
CA VAL A 13 4.47 -13.57 1.26
C VAL A 13 5.60 -13.19 0.28
N THR A 14 5.60 -11.95 -0.22
CA THR A 14 6.67 -11.43 -1.08
C THR A 14 8.03 -11.45 -0.35
N SER A 15 8.04 -11.01 0.91
CA SER A 15 9.26 -11.06 1.74
C SER A 15 9.74 -12.50 1.96
N ALA A 16 8.83 -13.45 2.21
CA ALA A 16 9.17 -14.85 2.38
C ALA A 16 9.79 -15.45 1.12
N TYR A 17 9.24 -15.11 -0.05
CA TYR A 17 9.77 -15.52 -1.35
C TYR A 17 11.22 -15.08 -1.54
N TYR A 18 11.51 -13.79 -1.37
CA TYR A 18 12.86 -13.28 -1.56
C TYR A 18 13.85 -13.77 -0.48
N LEU A 19 13.41 -13.90 0.77
CA LEU A 19 14.24 -14.45 1.84
C LEU A 19 14.62 -15.91 1.56
N GLN A 20 13.69 -16.70 1.05
CA GLN A 20 13.98 -18.08 0.66
C GLN A 20 14.99 -18.12 -0.49
N ARG A 21 14.86 -17.28 -1.51
CA ARG A 21 15.81 -17.18 -2.63
C ARG A 21 17.22 -16.76 -2.19
N LEU A 22 17.32 -16.03 -1.09
CA LEU A 22 18.59 -15.70 -0.44
C LEU A 22 19.17 -16.86 0.42
N GLY A 23 18.56 -18.05 0.37
CA GLY A 23 19.01 -19.23 1.08
C GLY A 23 18.64 -19.27 2.57
N HIS A 24 17.61 -18.53 2.99
CA HIS A 24 17.13 -18.59 4.36
C HIS A 24 16.06 -19.68 4.54
N GLU A 25 16.06 -20.32 5.71
CA GLU A 25 14.97 -21.20 6.14
C GLU A 25 13.83 -20.32 6.67
N VAL A 26 12.71 -20.25 5.92
CA VAL A 26 11.63 -19.32 6.21
C VAL A 26 10.40 -20.07 6.75
N THR A 27 9.80 -19.51 7.81
CA THR A 27 8.49 -19.93 8.32
C THR A 27 7.58 -18.72 8.40
N VAL A 28 6.42 -18.79 7.75
CA VAL A 28 5.37 -17.77 7.79
C VAL A 28 4.30 -18.20 8.78
N ILE A 29 3.84 -17.27 9.64
CA ILE A 29 2.80 -17.56 10.63
C ILE A 29 1.67 -16.55 10.48
N ASP A 30 0.45 -17.05 10.31
CA ASP A 30 -0.74 -16.18 10.23
C ASP A 30 -1.90 -16.73 11.05
N ARG A 31 -2.71 -15.82 11.59
CA ARG A 31 -3.92 -16.15 12.35
C ARG A 31 -5.08 -16.63 11.46
N GLN A 32 -5.07 -16.24 10.19
CA GLN A 32 -6.09 -16.65 9.23
C GLN A 32 -5.84 -18.06 8.72
N ALA A 33 -6.88 -18.70 8.23
CA ALA A 33 -6.79 -20.05 7.66
C ALA A 33 -6.19 -20.08 6.25
N SER A 34 -6.17 -18.92 5.56
CA SER A 34 -5.62 -18.80 4.20
C SER A 34 -4.79 -17.51 4.05
N PRO A 35 -3.81 -17.49 3.13
CA PRO A 35 -3.01 -16.29 2.87
C PRO A 35 -3.86 -15.19 2.27
N ALA A 36 -3.46 -13.95 2.51
CA ALA A 36 -4.08 -12.72 2.01
C ALA A 36 -5.61 -12.60 2.29
N ALA A 37 -6.10 -13.21 3.38
CA ALA A 37 -7.51 -13.27 3.72
C ALA A 37 -8.08 -11.97 4.33
N GLU A 38 -7.25 -10.97 4.60
CA GLU A 38 -7.69 -9.67 5.15
C GLU A 38 -7.70 -8.60 4.05
N THR A 39 -6.89 -7.54 4.19
CA THR A 39 -6.82 -6.43 3.21
C THR A 39 -6.47 -6.89 1.79
N GLY A 40 -5.71 -7.97 1.65
CA GLY A 40 -5.36 -8.56 0.35
C GLY A 40 -6.50 -9.35 -0.30
N PHE A 41 -7.57 -9.68 0.43
CA PHE A 41 -8.68 -10.49 -0.11
C PHE A 41 -9.52 -9.72 -1.12
N ALA A 42 -9.85 -8.46 -0.79
CA ALA A 42 -10.60 -7.57 -1.67
C ALA A 42 -10.03 -6.15 -1.55
N ASN A 43 -9.38 -5.70 -2.60
CA ASN A 43 -8.87 -4.33 -2.73
C ASN A 43 -9.02 -3.86 -4.18
N GLY A 44 -8.61 -2.64 -4.49
CA GLY A 44 -8.70 -2.09 -5.84
C GLY A 44 -7.79 -2.76 -6.87
N GLY A 45 -6.84 -3.60 -6.42
CA GLY A 45 -5.91 -4.33 -7.29
C GLY A 45 -5.05 -3.44 -8.19
N GLN A 46 -4.93 -2.16 -7.90
CA GLN A 46 -4.21 -1.20 -8.72
C GLN A 46 -2.72 -1.19 -8.37
N ILE A 47 -1.91 -1.20 -9.40
CA ILE A 47 -0.47 -0.97 -9.38
C ILE A 47 -0.26 0.37 -10.06
N SER A 48 -0.60 1.45 -9.34
CA SER A 48 -0.70 2.80 -9.87
C SER A 48 0.33 3.72 -9.23
N VAL A 49 1.46 3.91 -9.93
CA VAL A 49 2.48 4.89 -9.55
C VAL A 49 1.94 6.30 -9.74
N SER A 50 1.02 6.48 -10.69
CA SER A 50 0.37 7.75 -10.99
C SER A 50 -0.57 8.25 -9.90
N HIS A 51 -0.92 7.40 -8.91
CA HIS A 51 -1.76 7.78 -7.76
C HIS A 51 -0.92 8.00 -6.50
N ALA A 52 0.16 8.78 -6.63
CA ALA A 52 1.15 9.03 -5.59
C ALA A 52 0.83 10.22 -4.66
N GLU A 53 -0.35 10.82 -4.74
CA GLU A 53 -0.74 11.90 -3.85
C GLU A 53 -0.90 11.39 -2.41
N PRO A 54 -0.13 11.93 -1.44
CA PRO A 54 -0.27 11.53 -0.06
C PRO A 54 -1.60 12.04 0.52
N TRP A 55 -2.17 11.28 1.45
CA TRP A 55 -3.36 11.73 2.19
C TRP A 55 -3.12 13.01 2.95
N ALA A 56 -1.90 13.21 3.47
CA ALA A 56 -1.50 14.45 4.11
C ALA A 56 -1.11 15.48 3.03
N ASN A 57 -2.04 16.35 2.67
CA ASN A 57 -1.82 17.46 1.75
C ASN A 57 -2.50 18.75 2.25
N PRO A 58 -2.17 19.94 1.71
CA PRO A 58 -2.65 21.22 2.22
C PRO A 58 -4.18 21.40 2.24
N SER A 59 -4.92 20.66 1.42
CA SER A 59 -6.38 20.76 1.38
C SER A 59 -7.10 19.96 2.46
N VAL A 60 -6.42 18.96 3.03
CA VAL A 60 -7.05 17.97 3.94
C VAL A 60 -7.46 18.54 5.28
N PRO A 61 -6.72 19.44 5.96
CA PRO A 61 -7.17 20.01 7.22
C PRO A 61 -8.55 20.65 7.15
N LEU A 62 -8.81 21.44 6.10
CA LEU A 62 -10.11 22.06 5.85
C LEU A 62 -11.21 21.02 5.54
N LYS A 63 -10.88 20.00 4.73
CA LYS A 63 -11.82 18.91 4.42
C LYS A 63 -12.19 18.11 5.65
N VAL A 64 -11.23 17.81 6.53
CA VAL A 64 -11.49 17.08 7.78
C VAL A 64 -12.46 17.85 8.67
N LEU A 65 -12.32 19.20 8.76
CA LEU A 65 -13.27 20.03 9.50
C LEU A 65 -14.69 19.97 8.91
N GLN A 66 -14.80 19.92 7.57
CA GLN A 66 -16.09 19.80 6.87
C GLN A 66 -16.74 18.42 7.03
N TRP A 67 -15.93 17.39 7.29
CA TRP A 67 -16.37 16.00 7.46
C TRP A 67 -16.64 15.61 8.91
N LEU A 68 -16.22 16.42 9.86
CA LEU A 68 -16.49 16.18 11.29
C LEU A 68 -18.00 16.06 11.54
N GLY A 69 -18.38 14.92 12.14
CA GLY A 69 -19.78 14.65 12.46
C GLY A 69 -20.63 14.07 11.31
N LYS A 70 -20.08 13.87 10.11
CA LYS A 70 -20.77 13.21 9.00
C LYS A 70 -20.40 11.74 8.94
N GLU A 71 -21.39 10.85 9.02
CA GLU A 71 -21.16 9.39 8.98
C GLU A 71 -20.88 8.86 7.57
N ASP A 72 -21.35 9.56 6.54
CA ASP A 72 -21.15 9.27 5.12
C ASP A 72 -19.89 9.89 4.53
N ALA A 73 -19.09 10.57 5.36
CA ALA A 73 -17.85 11.18 4.89
C ALA A 73 -16.79 10.12 4.48
N PRO A 74 -15.96 10.41 3.45
CA PRO A 74 -14.88 9.52 3.00
C PRO A 74 -13.88 9.15 4.11
N LEU A 75 -13.72 10.02 5.12
CA LEU A 75 -12.91 9.79 6.31
C LEU A 75 -13.77 9.98 7.56
N LEU A 76 -14.12 8.89 8.22
CA LEU A 76 -14.79 8.95 9.51
C LEU A 76 -13.80 9.22 10.64
N PHE A 77 -13.71 10.48 11.07
CA PHE A 77 -12.85 10.91 12.17
C PHE A 77 -13.67 11.08 13.45
N ARG A 78 -13.57 10.11 14.35
CA ARG A 78 -14.21 10.18 15.68
C ARG A 78 -13.21 10.68 16.71
N ILE A 79 -13.49 11.82 17.30
CA ILE A 79 -12.69 12.41 18.37
C ILE A 79 -12.78 11.50 19.61
N ARG A 80 -11.63 11.15 20.17
CA ARG A 80 -11.50 10.35 21.40
C ARG A 80 -10.57 11.06 22.39
N ALA A 81 -10.79 10.86 23.66
CA ALA A 81 -9.89 11.27 24.73
C ALA A 81 -8.67 10.32 24.80
N ASP A 82 -7.89 10.26 23.71
CA ASP A 82 -6.68 9.43 23.60
C ASP A 82 -5.52 10.33 23.15
N MET A 83 -4.56 10.54 24.02
CA MET A 83 -3.35 11.34 23.75
C MET A 83 -2.61 10.89 22.49
N ARG A 84 -2.67 9.61 22.15
CA ARG A 84 -2.02 9.06 20.95
C ARG A 84 -2.71 9.53 19.66
N GLN A 85 -4.04 9.69 19.69
CA GLN A 85 -4.80 10.26 18.57
C GLN A 85 -4.41 11.72 18.34
N TRP A 86 -4.26 12.49 19.39
CA TRP A 86 -3.87 13.90 19.30
C TRP A 86 -2.43 14.07 18.81
N LEU A 87 -1.49 13.31 19.35
CA LEU A 87 -0.09 13.32 18.88
C LEU A 87 0.02 12.91 17.41
N TRP A 88 -0.75 11.90 16.99
CA TRP A 88 -0.84 11.52 15.59
C TRP A 88 -1.43 12.64 14.73
N GLY A 89 -2.50 13.27 15.19
CA GLY A 89 -3.14 14.39 14.50
C GLY A 89 -2.17 15.56 14.27
N LEU A 90 -1.40 15.93 15.30
CA LEU A 90 -0.37 16.97 15.18
C LEU A 90 0.73 16.58 14.16
N GLN A 91 1.20 15.33 14.19
CA GLN A 91 2.16 14.84 13.20
C GLN A 91 1.58 14.84 11.79
N PHE A 92 0.32 14.45 11.64
CA PHE A 92 -0.38 14.48 10.35
C PHE A 92 -0.51 15.91 9.80
N LEU A 93 -0.91 16.87 10.64
CA LEU A 93 -1.00 18.28 10.25
C LEU A 93 0.37 18.84 9.81
N ARG A 94 1.46 18.45 10.47
CA ARG A 94 2.82 18.83 10.06
C ARG A 94 3.17 18.34 8.65
N GLU A 95 2.65 17.17 8.24
CA GLU A 95 2.86 16.62 6.90
C GLU A 95 1.96 17.29 5.83
N CYS A 96 0.93 18.03 6.23
CA CYS A 96 0.01 18.72 5.31
C CYS A 96 0.56 20.02 4.70
N THR A 97 1.86 20.29 4.80
CA THR A 97 2.48 21.47 4.16
C THR A 97 2.86 21.20 2.70
N PRO A 98 2.88 22.21 1.80
CA PRO A 98 3.25 22.02 0.39
C PRO A 98 4.62 21.36 0.20
N ALA A 99 5.63 21.80 0.97
CA ALA A 99 6.98 21.27 0.90
C ALA A 99 7.05 19.77 1.30
N ARG A 100 6.31 19.39 2.35
CA ARG A 100 6.23 17.98 2.80
C ARG A 100 5.46 17.14 1.79
N THR A 101 4.36 17.66 1.27
CA THR A 101 3.58 16.97 0.22
C THR A 101 4.44 16.67 -1.00
N CYS A 102 5.17 17.67 -1.52
CA CYS A 102 6.07 17.48 -2.65
C CYS A 102 7.16 16.43 -2.35
N HIS A 103 7.79 16.51 -1.17
CA HIS A 103 8.77 15.52 -0.74
C HIS A 103 8.17 14.11 -0.67
N ASN A 104 6.97 13.97 -0.09
CA ASN A 104 6.30 12.68 0.07
C ASN A 104 5.89 12.08 -1.29
N ILE A 105 5.38 12.89 -2.23
CA ILE A 105 5.11 12.46 -3.62
C ILE A 105 6.37 11.87 -4.24
N ALA A 106 7.50 12.58 -4.17
CA ALA A 106 8.76 12.11 -4.75
C ALA A 106 9.21 10.75 -4.17
N GLN A 107 9.04 10.54 -2.85
CA GLN A 107 9.36 9.25 -2.22
C GLN A 107 8.39 8.14 -2.64
N ILE A 108 7.09 8.46 -2.76
CA ILE A 108 6.06 7.48 -3.16
C ILE A 108 6.28 7.07 -4.63
N VAL A 109 6.48 8.03 -5.53
CA VAL A 109 6.77 7.74 -6.94
C VAL A 109 8.00 6.86 -7.08
N ARG A 110 9.12 7.23 -6.43
CA ARG A 110 10.36 6.45 -6.48
C ARG A 110 10.16 5.01 -6.01
N LEU A 111 9.49 4.83 -4.86
CA LEU A 111 9.23 3.50 -4.32
C LEU A 111 8.22 2.74 -5.17
N GLY A 112 7.17 3.42 -5.67
CA GLY A 112 6.15 2.85 -6.53
C GLY A 112 6.71 2.34 -7.86
N THR A 113 7.56 3.13 -8.52
CA THR A 113 8.24 2.73 -9.76
C THR A 113 9.09 1.48 -9.54
N TYR A 114 9.95 1.50 -8.52
CA TYR A 114 10.75 0.33 -8.16
C TYR A 114 9.88 -0.91 -7.86
N SER A 115 8.80 -0.72 -7.10
CA SER A 115 7.88 -1.82 -6.75
C SER A 115 7.18 -2.40 -7.99
N ARG A 116 6.77 -1.55 -8.95
CA ARG A 116 6.17 -1.98 -10.23
C ARG A 116 7.17 -2.78 -11.06
N GLU A 117 8.38 -2.29 -11.22
CA GLU A 117 9.45 -2.98 -11.93
C GLU A 117 9.74 -4.37 -11.33
N MET A 118 9.84 -4.44 -10.00
CA MET A 118 10.06 -5.71 -9.29
C MET A 118 8.87 -6.67 -9.44
N LEU A 119 7.64 -6.16 -9.46
CA LEU A 119 6.45 -6.98 -9.69
C LEU A 119 6.43 -7.56 -11.12
N GLN A 120 6.76 -6.74 -12.12
CA GLN A 120 6.85 -7.16 -13.52
C GLN A 120 7.94 -8.21 -13.71
N ALA A 121 9.12 -7.99 -13.13
CA ALA A 121 10.21 -8.95 -13.15
C ALA A 121 9.81 -10.27 -12.47
N LEU A 122 9.20 -10.20 -11.29
CA LEU A 122 8.73 -11.38 -10.57
C LEU A 122 7.67 -12.15 -11.35
N ARG A 123 6.71 -11.47 -11.97
CA ARG A 123 5.68 -12.07 -12.82
C ARG A 123 6.29 -12.86 -13.96
N HIS A 124 7.23 -12.22 -14.67
CA HIS A 124 7.92 -12.85 -15.80
C HIS A 124 8.79 -14.04 -15.35
N GLU A 125 9.56 -13.88 -14.29
CA GLU A 125 10.48 -14.90 -13.78
C GLU A 125 9.75 -16.11 -13.17
N ALA A 126 8.69 -15.87 -12.43
CA ALA A 126 7.94 -16.89 -11.72
C ALA A 126 6.81 -17.52 -12.56
N GLY A 127 6.45 -16.92 -13.70
CA GLY A 127 5.38 -17.41 -14.56
C GLY A 127 3.99 -17.38 -13.91
N ILE A 128 3.79 -16.52 -12.89
CA ILE A 128 2.50 -16.41 -12.20
C ILE A 128 1.54 -15.50 -12.95
N SER A 129 0.25 -15.87 -12.96
CA SER A 129 -0.82 -15.04 -13.48
C SER A 129 -1.85 -14.74 -12.38
N TYR A 130 -2.23 -13.48 -12.29
CA TYR A 130 -3.17 -12.96 -11.28
C TYR A 130 -4.22 -12.03 -11.90
N HIS A 131 -4.64 -12.35 -13.14
CA HIS A 131 -5.57 -11.53 -13.94
C HIS A 131 -5.03 -10.11 -14.17
N GLU A 132 -3.74 -10.01 -14.35
CA GLU A 132 -3.07 -8.74 -14.63
C GLU A 132 -3.58 -8.09 -15.91
N ARG A 133 -3.77 -6.78 -15.85
CA ARG A 133 -4.07 -5.92 -16.99
C ARG A 133 -3.03 -4.83 -17.07
N THR A 134 -2.36 -4.77 -18.22
CA THR A 134 -1.20 -3.91 -18.47
C THR A 134 -1.51 -2.82 -19.49
N GLN A 135 -2.78 -2.43 -19.59
CA GLN A 135 -3.28 -1.45 -20.56
C GLN A 135 -3.35 -0.03 -19.98
N GLY A 136 -2.68 0.21 -18.88
CA GLY A 136 -2.70 1.49 -18.20
C GLY A 136 -3.92 1.70 -17.31
N ILE A 137 -3.96 2.86 -16.65
CA ILE A 137 -5.07 3.30 -15.81
C ILE A 137 -5.56 4.68 -16.24
N LEU A 138 -6.88 4.80 -16.40
CA LEU A 138 -7.59 6.06 -16.64
C LEU A 138 -8.15 6.59 -15.33
N HIS A 139 -7.90 7.88 -15.04
CA HIS A 139 -8.59 8.64 -14.00
C HIS A 139 -9.53 9.62 -14.67
N LEU A 140 -10.83 9.50 -14.42
CA LEU A 140 -11.88 10.29 -15.05
C LEU A 140 -12.29 11.46 -14.15
N TYR A 141 -12.55 12.60 -14.75
CA TYR A 141 -13.02 13.80 -14.05
C TYR A 141 -14.35 14.24 -14.66
N THR A 142 -15.38 14.38 -13.81
CA THR A 142 -16.73 14.77 -14.22
C THR A 142 -16.96 16.27 -14.06
N THR A 143 -16.11 16.98 -13.31
CA THR A 143 -16.20 18.43 -13.17
C THR A 143 -14.93 19.10 -13.66
N GLN A 144 -15.08 20.28 -14.26
CA GLN A 144 -13.93 21.08 -14.74
C GLN A 144 -12.98 21.42 -13.60
N LYS A 145 -13.52 21.74 -12.42
CA LYS A 145 -12.71 22.06 -11.22
C LYS A 145 -11.79 20.92 -10.79
N GLU A 146 -12.28 19.66 -10.84
CA GLU A 146 -11.46 18.49 -10.50
C GLU A 146 -10.41 18.22 -11.58
N PHE A 147 -10.79 18.38 -12.84
CA PHE A 147 -9.87 18.23 -13.97
C PHE A 147 -8.74 19.26 -13.90
N ASP A 148 -9.04 20.53 -13.71
CA ASP A 148 -8.04 21.59 -13.54
C ASP A 148 -7.15 21.33 -12.32
N GLY A 149 -7.73 20.80 -11.25
CA GLY A 149 -6.99 20.39 -10.05
C GLY A 149 -6.00 19.24 -10.27
N ALA A 150 -6.18 18.44 -11.32
CA ALA A 150 -5.31 17.31 -11.66
C ALA A 150 -4.10 17.71 -12.52
N LEU A 151 -4.12 18.89 -13.15
CA LEU A 151 -3.07 19.33 -14.10
C LEU A 151 -1.70 19.45 -13.40
N LYS A 152 -1.66 20.21 -12.31
CA LYS A 152 -0.42 20.43 -11.56
C LYS A 152 0.16 19.15 -10.93
N PRO A 153 -0.62 18.28 -10.27
CA PRO A 153 -0.14 16.97 -9.84
C PRO A 153 0.40 16.10 -10.98
N ALA A 154 -0.26 16.07 -12.14
CA ALA A 154 0.21 15.32 -13.30
C ALA A 154 1.57 15.81 -13.80
N GLU A 155 1.77 17.14 -13.86
CA GLU A 155 3.05 17.73 -14.23
C GLU A 155 4.16 17.40 -13.21
N GLN A 156 3.86 17.48 -11.92
CA GLN A 156 4.79 17.09 -10.86
C GLN A 156 5.21 15.62 -10.97
N MET A 157 4.28 14.72 -11.26
CA MET A 157 4.58 13.29 -11.44
C MET A 157 5.41 13.03 -12.67
N ARG A 158 5.13 13.70 -13.81
CA ARG A 158 5.97 13.62 -15.01
C ARG A 158 7.41 14.06 -14.74
N ALA A 159 7.58 15.14 -13.99
CA ALA A 159 8.92 15.60 -13.58
C ALA A 159 9.68 14.61 -12.71
N LEU A 160 8.99 13.64 -12.11
CA LEU A 160 9.55 12.56 -11.30
C LEU A 160 9.67 11.23 -12.06
N GLY A 161 9.37 11.22 -13.38
CA GLY A 161 9.47 10.03 -14.23
C GLY A 161 8.20 9.16 -14.26
N CYS A 162 7.06 9.64 -13.74
CA CYS A 162 5.79 8.96 -13.90
C CYS A 162 5.00 9.63 -15.04
N GLU A 163 4.88 8.96 -16.17
CA GLU A 163 4.28 9.46 -17.43
C GLU A 163 2.76 9.58 -17.35
N ARG A 164 2.26 10.36 -16.41
CA ARG A 164 0.83 10.69 -16.27
C ARG A 164 0.44 11.77 -17.27
N GLN A 165 -0.25 11.38 -18.32
CA GLN A 165 -0.71 12.24 -19.40
C GLN A 165 -2.06 12.87 -19.05
N VAL A 166 -2.24 14.15 -19.35
CA VAL A 166 -3.53 14.83 -19.30
C VAL A 166 -4.15 14.73 -20.69
N ILE A 167 -5.35 14.18 -20.76
CA ILE A 167 -6.05 13.90 -22.03
C ILE A 167 -7.48 14.44 -22.00
N SER A 168 -8.02 14.73 -23.18
CA SER A 168 -9.40 15.13 -23.36
C SER A 168 -10.38 13.96 -23.11
N ALA A 169 -11.64 14.30 -22.94
CA ALA A 169 -12.70 13.28 -22.83
C ALA A 169 -12.82 12.44 -24.10
N ASP A 170 -12.57 13.01 -25.29
CA ASP A 170 -12.61 12.26 -26.56
C ASP A 170 -11.44 11.27 -26.68
N GLU A 171 -10.27 11.64 -26.22
CA GLU A 171 -9.13 10.72 -26.15
C GLU A 171 -9.35 9.60 -25.14
N ALA A 172 -9.97 9.89 -24.00
CA ALA A 172 -10.36 8.87 -23.03
C ALA A 172 -11.33 7.84 -23.62
N VAL A 173 -12.32 8.27 -24.41
CA VAL A 173 -13.24 7.37 -25.11
C VAL A 173 -12.54 6.52 -26.17
N LYS A 174 -11.48 7.03 -26.82
CA LYS A 174 -10.68 6.23 -27.75
C LYS A 174 -9.92 5.11 -27.05
N ILE A 175 -9.46 5.35 -25.81
CA ILE A 175 -8.75 4.34 -25.00
C ILE A 175 -9.74 3.32 -24.43
N GLU A 176 -10.89 3.79 -23.91
CA GLU A 176 -11.92 2.95 -23.33
C GLU A 176 -13.29 3.30 -23.94
N SER A 177 -13.70 2.52 -24.94
CA SER A 177 -14.92 2.77 -25.72
C SER A 177 -16.22 2.71 -24.91
N ALA A 178 -16.23 1.98 -23.77
CA ALA A 178 -17.35 1.94 -22.85
C ALA A 178 -17.72 3.32 -22.28
N LEU A 179 -16.77 4.27 -22.27
CA LEU A 179 -17.00 5.64 -21.80
C LEU A 179 -17.86 6.48 -22.76
N SER A 180 -18.14 6.01 -23.97
CA SER A 180 -18.95 6.74 -24.97
C SER A 180 -20.31 7.18 -24.42
N HIS A 181 -20.94 6.35 -23.57
CA HIS A 181 -22.24 6.64 -22.98
C HIS A 181 -22.23 7.79 -21.98
N ILE A 182 -21.10 8.02 -21.30
CA ILE A 182 -20.93 9.08 -20.30
C ILE A 182 -20.06 10.23 -20.80
N ARG A 183 -19.65 10.21 -22.08
CA ARG A 183 -18.80 11.22 -22.69
C ARG A 183 -19.23 12.67 -22.40
N PRO A 184 -20.55 13.03 -22.50
CA PRO A 184 -21.01 14.39 -22.22
C PRO A 184 -20.82 14.83 -20.75
N GLN A 185 -20.65 13.88 -19.84
CA GLN A 185 -20.46 14.14 -18.41
C GLN A 185 -18.97 14.26 -18.03
N LEU A 186 -18.05 13.96 -18.97
CA LEU A 186 -16.60 13.99 -18.70
C LEU A 186 -16.02 15.35 -19.07
N ALA A 187 -15.35 15.98 -18.10
CA ALA A 187 -14.55 17.19 -18.32
C ALA A 187 -13.20 16.84 -18.96
N GLY A 188 -12.62 15.70 -18.60
CA GLY A 188 -11.36 15.20 -19.11
C GLY A 188 -10.89 13.99 -18.32
N ALA A 189 -9.66 13.55 -18.60
CA ALA A 189 -9.06 12.41 -17.91
C ALA A 189 -7.53 12.59 -17.73
N THR A 190 -6.95 11.76 -16.88
CA THR A 190 -5.50 11.49 -16.92
C THR A 190 -5.29 10.01 -17.20
N TYR A 191 -4.26 9.71 -17.99
CA TYR A 191 -3.91 8.35 -18.39
C TYR A 191 -2.44 8.06 -18.10
N THR A 192 -2.16 6.88 -17.57
CA THR A 192 -0.81 6.39 -17.33
C THR A 192 -0.69 4.99 -17.91
N ALA A 193 -0.02 4.90 -19.05
CA ALA A 193 0.10 3.65 -19.82
C ALA A 193 0.85 2.54 -19.08
N GLU A 194 1.78 2.92 -18.22
CA GLU A 194 2.62 1.99 -17.46
C GLU A 194 1.96 1.45 -16.18
N ASP A 195 0.85 2.04 -15.75
CA ASP A 195 0.11 1.55 -14.59
C ASP A 195 -0.63 0.26 -14.95
N GLU A 196 -0.78 -0.61 -13.98
CA GLU A 196 -1.37 -1.93 -14.15
C GLU A 196 -2.45 -2.18 -13.10
N SER A 197 -3.24 -3.23 -13.30
CA SER A 197 -4.14 -3.76 -12.29
C SER A 197 -4.10 -5.27 -12.27
N GLY A 198 -4.52 -5.88 -11.16
CA GLY A 198 -4.58 -7.33 -11.02
C GLY A 198 -5.19 -7.76 -9.69
N ASP A 199 -5.45 -9.05 -9.55
CA ASP A 199 -6.00 -9.64 -8.34
C ASP A 199 -4.90 -9.89 -7.30
N ALA A 200 -4.85 -9.05 -6.27
CA ALA A 200 -3.85 -9.14 -5.21
C ALA A 200 -3.96 -10.43 -4.37
N ASN A 201 -5.17 -10.96 -4.17
CA ASN A 201 -5.35 -12.23 -3.46
C ASN A 201 -4.80 -13.39 -4.28
N ARG A 202 -5.14 -13.43 -5.56
CA ARG A 202 -4.65 -14.46 -6.48
C ARG A 202 -3.11 -14.38 -6.59
N PHE A 203 -2.54 -13.19 -6.74
CA PHE A 203 -1.08 -13.01 -6.73
C PHE A 203 -0.44 -13.62 -5.48
N ALA A 204 -0.96 -13.28 -4.29
CA ALA A 204 -0.42 -13.81 -3.05
C ALA A 204 -0.53 -15.33 -2.96
N ARG A 205 -1.65 -15.92 -3.40
CA ARG A 205 -1.87 -17.37 -3.39
C ARG A 205 -0.97 -18.11 -4.36
N GLU A 206 -0.78 -17.59 -5.57
CA GLU A 206 0.15 -18.19 -6.54
C GLU A 206 1.60 -18.12 -6.00
N LEU A 207 1.99 -16.98 -5.42
CA LEU A 207 3.32 -16.85 -4.83
C LEU A 207 3.53 -17.77 -3.62
N VAL A 208 2.49 -18.04 -2.82
CA VAL A 208 2.54 -19.01 -1.73
C VAL A 208 2.86 -20.41 -2.25
N LYS A 209 2.23 -20.86 -3.35
CA LYS A 209 2.52 -22.16 -3.95
C LYS A 209 4.01 -22.31 -4.32
N LEU A 210 4.58 -21.25 -4.90
CA LEU A 210 6.01 -21.21 -5.23
C LEU A 210 6.89 -21.24 -3.98
N CYS A 211 6.49 -20.49 -2.94
CA CYS A 211 7.19 -20.52 -1.65
C CYS A 211 7.18 -21.90 -1.01
N GLU A 212 6.03 -22.58 -0.99
CA GLU A 212 5.88 -23.94 -0.44
C GLU A 212 6.72 -24.95 -1.23
N ALA A 213 6.66 -24.89 -2.57
CA ALA A 213 7.48 -25.73 -3.43
C ALA A 213 8.99 -25.51 -3.20
N ALA A 214 9.39 -24.30 -2.81
CA ALA A 214 10.78 -23.95 -2.46
C ALA A 214 11.13 -24.22 -0.98
N GLY A 215 10.24 -24.86 -0.19
CA GLY A 215 10.49 -25.25 1.19
C GLY A 215 10.16 -24.23 2.26
N VAL A 216 9.46 -23.14 1.93
CA VAL A 216 8.91 -22.23 2.94
C VAL A 216 7.76 -22.89 3.68
N ARG A 217 7.78 -22.84 5.01
CA ARG A 217 6.70 -23.42 5.84
C ARG A 217 5.67 -22.37 6.18
N PHE A 218 4.39 -22.68 5.95
CA PHE A 218 3.25 -21.85 6.35
C PHE A 218 2.53 -22.47 7.54
N SER A 219 2.43 -21.71 8.65
CA SER A 219 1.71 -22.07 9.86
C SER A 219 0.48 -21.17 9.98
N MET A 220 -0.58 -21.59 9.29
CA MET A 220 -1.86 -20.87 9.25
C MET A 220 -2.70 -21.18 10.50
N SER A 221 -3.71 -20.35 10.78
CA SER A 221 -4.58 -20.46 11.98
C SER A 221 -3.79 -20.40 13.30
N HIS A 222 -2.69 -19.67 13.32
CA HIS A 222 -1.86 -19.48 14.52
C HIS A 222 -1.72 -18.02 14.89
N THR A 223 -2.21 -17.67 16.07
CA THR A 223 -2.06 -16.30 16.59
C THR A 223 -0.79 -16.17 17.40
N VAL A 224 0.06 -15.20 17.02
CA VAL A 224 1.24 -14.83 17.79
C VAL A 224 0.79 -14.01 19.00
N THR A 225 0.97 -14.55 20.19
CA THR A 225 0.54 -13.90 21.45
C THR A 225 1.63 -13.03 22.07
N ALA A 226 2.90 -13.45 21.94
CA ALA A 226 4.03 -12.71 22.48
C ALA A 226 5.31 -13.02 21.72
N ILE A 227 6.21 -12.06 21.68
CA ILE A 227 7.61 -12.23 21.28
C ILE A 227 8.44 -12.05 22.55
N ARG A 228 9.21 -13.05 22.90
CA ARG A 228 10.10 -13.03 24.08
C ARG A 228 11.55 -13.09 23.62
N GLU A 229 12.38 -12.26 24.21
CA GLU A 229 13.83 -12.30 24.03
C GLU A 229 14.42 -13.13 25.18
N ALA A 230 15.18 -14.16 24.85
CA ALA A 230 15.91 -14.97 25.81
C ALA A 230 17.39 -14.90 25.48
N GLY A 231 18.15 -14.06 26.19
CA GLY A 231 19.56 -13.81 25.89
C GLY A 231 19.75 -13.26 24.48
N ALA A 232 20.72 -13.80 23.74
CA ALA A 232 20.98 -13.44 22.34
C ALA A 232 20.00 -14.07 21.33
N ARG A 233 18.99 -14.83 21.77
CA ARG A 233 18.00 -15.52 20.92
C ARG A 233 16.59 -15.14 21.33
N SER A 234 15.75 -14.81 20.33
CA SER A 234 14.34 -14.54 20.51
C SER A 234 13.51 -15.84 20.43
N SER A 235 12.61 -16.07 21.39
CA SER A 235 11.65 -17.16 21.36
C SER A 235 10.22 -16.63 21.20
N MET A 236 9.34 -17.39 20.51
CA MET A 236 7.98 -16.97 20.19
C MET A 236 6.96 -17.99 20.72
N SER A 237 5.92 -17.48 21.38
CA SER A 237 4.79 -18.29 21.84
C SER A 237 3.68 -18.32 20.79
N ARG A 238 3.15 -19.50 20.52
CA ARG A 238 2.06 -19.77 19.57
C ARG A 238 0.87 -20.41 20.28
N ARG A 239 -0.32 -20.02 19.91
CA ARG A 239 -1.55 -20.73 20.28
C ARG A 239 -2.38 -21.02 19.03
N PRO A 240 -2.90 -22.24 18.83
CA PRO A 240 -3.85 -22.53 17.76
C PRO A 240 -5.16 -21.78 18.03
N THR A 241 -5.75 -21.20 17.01
CA THR A 241 -7.09 -20.61 17.06
C THR A 241 -8.12 -21.69 16.80
N THR A 242 -8.73 -22.21 17.84
CA THR A 242 -9.90 -23.10 17.70
C THR A 242 -11.15 -22.24 17.47
N LYS A 243 -11.82 -22.52 16.34
CA LYS A 243 -13.13 -22.01 15.87
C LYS A 243 -13.15 -20.60 15.27
N ALA A 244 -13.47 -20.59 13.99
CA ALA A 244 -14.11 -19.46 13.33
C ALA A 244 -15.49 -19.23 13.96
N ALA A 245 -15.59 -18.26 14.87
CA ALA A 245 -16.87 -17.68 15.23
C ALA A 245 -17.22 -16.66 14.16
N SER A 246 -18.29 -16.94 13.40
CA SER A 246 -18.92 -16.01 12.49
C SER A 246 -19.42 -14.78 13.28
N SER A 247 -18.72 -13.67 13.17
CA SER A 247 -19.23 -12.35 13.51
C SER A 247 -18.72 -11.35 12.51
N ALA A 248 -19.45 -11.23 11.41
CA ALA A 248 -19.39 -10.10 10.52
C ALA A 248 -19.94 -8.90 11.28
N SER A 249 -19.07 -8.12 11.89
CA SER A 249 -19.23 -6.69 12.16
C SER A 249 -18.14 -6.22 13.13
N ARG A 250 -17.27 -5.38 12.64
CA ARG A 250 -16.25 -4.51 13.25
C ARG A 250 -14.85 -4.69 12.67
N ALA A 251 -14.73 -4.49 11.37
CA ALA A 251 -13.47 -4.70 10.65
C ALA A 251 -12.51 -3.49 10.62
N MET A 252 -12.65 -2.47 11.47
CA MET A 252 -11.79 -1.28 11.31
C MET A 252 -10.78 -0.90 12.41
N PRO A 253 -10.72 -1.48 13.60
CA PRO A 253 -9.69 -1.07 14.57
C PRO A 253 -8.37 -1.85 14.48
N MET A 254 -8.28 -2.93 13.71
CA MET A 254 -7.18 -3.90 13.86
C MET A 254 -5.93 -3.64 13.03
N CYS A 255 -6.03 -3.03 11.88
CA CYS A 255 -4.86 -2.68 11.05
C CYS A 255 -3.92 -1.69 11.77
N TRP A 256 -4.48 -0.81 12.61
CA TRP A 256 -3.75 0.14 13.44
C TRP A 256 -3.04 -0.46 14.67
N ARG A 257 -3.53 -1.55 15.23
CA ARG A 257 -2.89 -2.19 16.39
C ARG A 257 -1.60 -2.92 16.01
N TRP A 258 -1.55 -3.52 14.83
CA TRP A 258 -0.35 -4.21 14.33
C TRP A 258 0.78 -3.24 13.96
N ALA A 259 0.47 -2.17 13.28
CA ALA A 259 1.46 -1.13 12.96
C ALA A 259 2.07 -0.48 14.23
N ARG A 260 1.33 -0.45 15.34
CA ARG A 260 1.81 0.06 16.63
C ARG A 260 2.78 -0.89 17.35
N THR A 261 2.50 -2.17 17.33
CA THR A 261 3.36 -3.18 18.00
C THR A 261 4.67 -3.36 17.22
N ALA A 262 4.61 -3.36 15.89
CA ALA A 262 5.80 -3.40 15.04
C ALA A 262 6.71 -2.16 15.21
N ARG A 263 6.14 -0.94 15.39
CA ARG A 263 6.94 0.28 15.58
C ARG A 263 7.66 0.35 16.92
N SER A 264 7.09 -0.20 17.99
CA SER A 264 7.77 -0.22 19.30
C SER A 264 8.96 -1.20 19.32
N THR A 265 8.85 -2.29 18.58
CA THR A 265 9.92 -3.29 18.43
C THR A 265 10.99 -2.84 17.43
N ALA A 266 10.61 -2.21 16.32
CA ALA A 266 11.54 -1.70 15.31
C ALA A 266 12.40 -0.52 15.81
N ARG A 267 11.89 0.33 16.72
CA ARG A 267 12.69 1.43 17.31
C ARG A 267 13.84 0.95 18.18
N ARG A 268 13.76 -0.21 18.81
CA ARG A 268 14.88 -0.81 19.57
C ARG A 268 15.94 -1.44 18.65
N TRP A 269 15.58 -1.83 17.44
CA TRP A 269 16.49 -2.41 16.46
C TRP A 269 17.24 -1.36 15.62
N ALA A 270 16.59 -0.22 15.32
CA ALA A 270 17.18 0.83 14.50
C ALA A 270 18.31 1.63 15.16
N SER A 271 18.50 1.50 16.48
CA SER A 271 19.63 2.15 17.19
C SER A 271 20.98 1.48 16.98
N GLY A 272 21.04 0.31 16.33
CA GLY A 272 22.26 -0.46 16.08
C GLY A 272 22.88 -0.33 14.69
N CYS A 273 22.16 0.17 13.69
CA CYS A 273 22.66 0.26 12.31
C CYS A 273 23.02 1.72 11.95
N ARG A 274 24.28 2.10 12.10
CA ARG A 274 24.83 3.30 11.46
C ARG A 274 25.17 2.98 10.01
N SER A 275 24.39 3.46 9.07
CA SER A 275 24.73 3.42 7.66
C SER A 275 25.00 4.83 7.11
N THR A 276 26.05 4.92 6.34
CA THR A 276 26.55 6.07 5.60
C THR A 276 25.50 6.73 4.71
N ARG A 277 25.41 8.04 4.76
CA ARG A 277 24.47 8.87 4.01
C ARG A 277 24.82 8.92 2.52
N PRO A 278 23.87 8.72 1.59
CA PRO A 278 24.04 9.15 0.21
C PRO A 278 23.75 10.66 0.07
N ARG A 279 24.49 11.30 -0.83
CA ARG A 279 24.41 12.73 -1.16
C ARG A 279 23.01 13.11 -1.68
N ALA A 280 22.49 14.23 -1.15
CA ALA A 280 21.20 14.78 -1.52
C ALA A 280 21.21 15.37 -2.95
N ILE A 281 20.25 14.89 -3.77
CA ILE A 281 19.81 15.59 -4.98
C ILE A 281 18.79 16.64 -4.51
N ARG A 282 19.18 17.93 -4.62
CA ARG A 282 18.25 19.06 -4.40
C ARG A 282 17.42 19.28 -5.67
N SER A 283 16.19 18.78 -5.71
CA SER A 283 15.19 19.25 -6.66
C SER A 283 14.50 20.49 -6.07
N ARG A 284 14.52 21.61 -6.80
CA ARG A 284 13.80 22.82 -6.42
C ARG A 284 12.35 22.66 -6.86
N CYS A 285 11.44 22.51 -5.91
CA CYS A 285 10.02 22.82 -6.12
C CYS A 285 9.83 24.34 -5.91
N ARG A 286 9.47 25.05 -6.96
CA ARG A 286 8.91 26.41 -6.90
C ARG A 286 7.38 26.35 -6.99
#